data_9ac3ac48c6504368028c6211da18b163
#
_entry.id   9ac3ac48c6504368028c6211da18b163
#
_cell.length_a   1.000
_cell.length_b   1.000
_cell.length_c   1.000
_cell.angle_alpha   90.00
_cell.angle_beta   90.00
_cell.angle_gamma   90.00
#
_symmetry.space_group_name_H-M   'P 1'
#
loop_
_entity.id
_entity.type
_entity.pdbx_description
1 polymer ?
#
loop_
_entity_poly.entity_id
_entity_poly.type
_entity_poly.pdbx_seq_one_letter_code
_entity_poly.pdbx_strand_id
1 'polypeptide(L)'
;HRTVGKGQCGAVLYGHLKAACLRAGVQPLLQSAARRLVVDASGRVVGAEFWSLPADSREARLHARLAARAERLQNFAPGYCDRLRLKVSQLERDHGQPLLIRARRAGVLSTGGFIFNRGLIRDHAPNLRRNLKVGPTGCAGSGLLLGQSVGARSERLSRVSAWRFINPPHCWPKGIVVNSNGQRFCNEEVYGATLGQPLCDEQGGQAWLVLDARLRKQAIRQALFGGYWWFQS
;
A
#
# COMPACT_ATOMS: atom_id res chain seq x y z
N HIS A 1 -10.24 -18.54 -3.18
CA HIS A 1 -10.79 -18.24 -1.86
C HIS A 1 -10.85 -16.72 -1.67
N ARG A 2 -12.02 -16.17 -1.44
CA ARG A 2 -12.24 -14.74 -1.21
C ARG A 2 -12.95 -14.55 0.11
N THR A 3 -12.56 -13.53 0.87
CA THR A 3 -13.33 -13.11 2.05
C THR A 3 -14.69 -12.59 1.58
N VAL A 4 -15.77 -13.17 2.10
CA VAL A 4 -17.14 -12.80 1.73
C VAL A 4 -17.78 -12.04 2.88
N GLY A 5 -18.44 -10.93 2.56
CA GLY A 5 -19.17 -10.10 3.53
C GLY A 5 -19.88 -8.94 2.85
N LYS A 6 -20.75 -8.26 3.57
CA LYS A 6 -21.37 -7.02 3.07
C LYS A 6 -20.32 -5.90 3.05
N GLY A 7 -20.01 -5.36 1.87
CA GLY A 7 -19.04 -4.29 1.67
C GLY A 7 -17.71 -4.78 1.05
N GLN A 8 -16.66 -3.99 1.21
CA GLN A 8 -15.34 -4.31 0.69
C GLN A 8 -14.68 -5.42 1.50
N CYS A 9 -14.22 -6.49 0.83
CA CYS A 9 -13.65 -7.68 1.48
C CYS A 9 -12.51 -7.36 2.47
N GLY A 10 -11.64 -6.42 2.13
CA GLY A 10 -10.55 -5.99 3.03
C GLY A 10 -11.06 -5.34 4.32
N ALA A 11 -12.07 -4.49 4.22
CA ALA A 11 -12.68 -3.85 5.39
C ALA A 11 -13.38 -4.86 6.31
N VAL A 12 -14.05 -5.87 5.74
CA VAL A 12 -14.70 -6.96 6.49
C VAL A 12 -13.65 -7.77 7.27
N LEU A 13 -12.57 -8.21 6.59
CA LEU A 13 -11.49 -8.95 7.24
C LEU A 13 -10.84 -8.13 8.35
N TYR A 14 -10.49 -6.88 8.06
CA TYR A 14 -9.90 -5.99 9.05
C TYR A 14 -10.81 -5.75 10.26
N GLY A 15 -12.13 -5.58 10.03
CA GLY A 15 -13.11 -5.41 11.10
C GLY A 15 -13.14 -6.57 12.08
N HIS A 16 -13.13 -7.80 11.58
CA HIS A 16 -13.08 -9.02 12.41
C HIS A 16 -11.76 -9.14 13.18
N LEU A 17 -10.62 -8.89 12.53
CA LEU A 17 -9.31 -8.90 13.18
C LEU A 17 -9.20 -7.83 14.27
N LYS A 18 -9.64 -6.60 13.97
CA LYS A 18 -9.69 -5.51 14.96
C LYS A 18 -10.53 -5.89 16.17
N ALA A 19 -11.74 -6.44 15.95
CA ALA A 19 -12.61 -6.89 17.04
C ALA A 19 -11.97 -7.99 17.89
N ALA A 20 -11.24 -8.92 17.26
CA ALA A 20 -10.51 -9.97 17.97
C ALA A 20 -9.38 -9.40 18.81
N CYS A 21 -8.59 -8.44 18.29
CA CYS A 21 -7.55 -7.76 19.05
C CYS A 21 -8.10 -7.02 20.26
N LEU A 22 -9.20 -6.28 20.09
CA LEU A 22 -9.84 -5.56 21.20
C LEU A 22 -10.33 -6.52 22.28
N ARG A 23 -10.94 -7.65 21.92
CA ARG A 23 -11.35 -8.69 22.89
C ARG A 23 -10.15 -9.33 23.62
N ALA A 24 -9.00 -9.40 22.97
CA ALA A 24 -7.75 -9.87 23.58
C ALA A 24 -7.05 -8.80 24.44
N GLY A 25 -7.66 -7.64 24.68
CA GLY A 25 -7.12 -6.57 25.52
C GLY A 25 -6.10 -5.66 24.82
N VAL A 26 -5.96 -5.74 23.49
CA VAL A 26 -5.09 -4.82 22.76
C VAL A 26 -5.68 -3.41 22.78
N GLN A 27 -4.87 -2.43 23.19
CA GLN A 27 -5.25 -1.02 23.21
C GLN A 27 -4.66 -0.31 21.99
N PRO A 28 -5.47 0.04 20.97
CA PRO A 28 -5.01 0.75 19.79
C PRO A 28 -4.77 2.23 20.14
N LEU A 29 -3.59 2.72 19.80
CA LEU A 29 -3.28 4.15 19.83
C LEU A 29 -3.48 4.73 18.42
N LEU A 30 -4.53 5.49 18.23
CA LEU A 30 -4.83 6.15 16.96
C LEU A 30 -4.15 7.53 16.92
N GLN A 31 -3.92 8.03 15.72
CA GLN A 31 -3.31 9.36 15.51
C GLN A 31 -2.00 9.55 16.29
N SER A 32 -1.23 8.48 16.39
CA SER A 32 0.01 8.40 17.15
C SER A 32 1.14 7.97 16.21
N ALA A 33 1.88 8.93 15.71
CA ALA A 33 2.96 8.70 14.77
C ALA A 33 4.24 8.28 15.50
N ALA A 34 4.75 7.09 15.22
CA ALA A 34 6.04 6.64 15.76
C ALA A 34 7.18 7.51 15.20
N ARG A 35 8.05 8.04 16.07
CA ARG A 35 9.13 8.96 15.71
C ARG A 35 10.51 8.35 15.89
N ARG A 36 10.73 7.62 16.96
CA ARG A 36 11.99 6.91 17.18
C ARG A 36 11.80 5.67 18.05
N LEU A 37 12.71 4.74 17.90
CA LEU A 37 12.86 3.64 18.84
C LEU A 37 13.76 4.09 20.00
N VAL A 38 13.42 3.66 21.22
CA VAL A 38 14.17 3.96 22.42
C VAL A 38 15.07 2.77 22.72
N VAL A 39 16.35 3.02 22.88
CA VAL A 39 17.35 2.00 23.24
C VAL A 39 17.92 2.24 24.63
N ASP A 40 18.29 1.16 25.31
CA ASP A 40 19.05 1.23 26.57
C ASP A 40 20.54 1.37 26.34
N ALA A 41 21.33 1.46 27.42
CA ALA A 41 22.78 1.58 27.36
C ALA A 41 23.49 0.40 26.65
N SER A 42 22.82 -0.75 26.52
CA SER A 42 23.34 -1.92 25.82
C SER A 42 22.96 -1.91 24.31
N GLY A 43 22.23 -0.91 23.84
CA GLY A 43 21.73 -0.82 22.47
C GLY A 43 20.45 -1.63 22.21
N ARG A 44 19.85 -2.23 23.24
CA ARG A 44 18.62 -3.00 23.10
C ARG A 44 17.41 -2.07 23.01
N VAL A 45 16.50 -2.33 22.06
CA VAL A 45 15.25 -1.58 21.94
C VAL A 45 14.34 -1.91 23.13
N VAL A 46 14.03 -0.91 23.94
CA VAL A 46 13.20 -1.00 25.14
C VAL A 46 11.87 -0.27 25.03
N GLY A 47 11.63 0.40 23.93
CA GLY A 47 10.38 1.12 23.70
C GLY A 47 10.37 1.93 22.42
N ALA A 48 9.38 2.79 22.29
CA ALA A 48 9.27 3.73 21.19
C ALA A 48 8.66 5.05 21.68
N GLU A 49 9.05 6.13 21.01
CA GLU A 49 8.44 7.44 21.15
C GLU A 49 7.46 7.67 20.01
N PHE A 50 6.30 8.15 20.38
CA PHE A 50 5.21 8.53 19.48
C PHE A 50 4.89 10.01 19.68
N TRP A 51 4.41 10.64 18.64
CA TRP A 51 3.71 11.90 18.76
C TRP A 51 2.24 11.64 18.55
N SER A 52 1.48 11.84 19.62
CA SER A 52 0.04 11.55 19.68
C SER A 52 -0.76 12.84 19.73
N LEU A 53 -1.75 12.97 18.85
CA LEU A 53 -2.68 14.09 18.95
C LEU A 53 -3.59 13.88 20.17
N PRO A 54 -3.84 14.94 20.99
CA PRO A 54 -4.75 14.83 22.12
C PRO A 54 -6.14 14.37 21.65
N ALA A 55 -6.67 13.34 22.33
CA ALA A 55 -7.99 12.82 22.02
C ALA A 55 -9.04 13.96 22.07
N ASP A 56 -10.01 13.92 21.14
CA ASP A 56 -11.11 14.88 21.04
C ASP A 56 -10.70 16.35 20.81
N SER A 57 -9.42 16.63 20.51
CA SER A 57 -8.98 17.95 20.11
C SER A 57 -9.55 18.36 18.75
N ARG A 58 -9.54 19.66 18.47
CA ARG A 58 -9.90 20.18 17.14
C ARG A 58 -8.97 19.63 16.05
N GLU A 59 -7.70 19.53 16.37
CA GLU A 59 -6.63 19.04 15.51
C GLU A 59 -6.81 17.55 15.21
N ALA A 60 -7.16 16.74 16.20
CA ALA A 60 -7.47 15.32 16.02
C ALA A 60 -8.67 15.10 15.11
N ARG A 61 -9.74 15.89 15.29
CA ARG A 61 -10.91 15.84 14.40
C ARG A 61 -10.59 16.29 12.98
N LEU A 62 -9.78 17.33 12.82
CA LEU A 62 -9.33 17.81 11.50
C LEU A 62 -8.45 16.75 10.82
N HIS A 63 -7.47 16.19 11.53
CA HIS A 63 -6.62 15.10 11.08
C HIS A 63 -7.45 13.93 10.55
N ALA A 64 -8.41 13.43 11.33
CA ALA A 64 -9.27 12.32 10.94
C ALA A 64 -10.05 12.61 9.64
N ARG A 65 -10.61 13.83 9.51
CA ARG A 65 -11.34 14.25 8.30
C ARG A 65 -10.43 14.31 7.06
N LEU A 66 -9.24 14.89 7.19
CA LEU A 66 -8.28 15.01 6.08
C LEU A 66 -7.76 13.64 5.66
N ALA A 67 -7.42 12.77 6.62
CA ALA A 67 -6.96 11.42 6.37
C ALA A 67 -8.03 10.58 5.65
N ALA A 68 -9.27 10.57 6.15
CA ALA A 68 -10.38 9.85 5.53
C ALA A 68 -10.70 10.37 4.11
N ARG A 69 -10.59 11.70 3.89
CA ARG A 69 -10.76 12.28 2.56
C ARG A 69 -9.64 11.87 1.61
N ALA A 70 -8.40 11.84 2.07
CA ALA A 70 -7.27 11.40 1.28
C ALA A 70 -7.38 9.92 0.88
N GLU A 71 -7.81 9.04 1.78
CA GLU A 71 -8.07 7.64 1.46
C GLU A 71 -9.17 7.45 0.42
N ARG A 72 -10.31 8.13 0.61
CA ARG A 72 -11.45 8.02 -0.31
C ARG A 72 -11.12 8.46 -1.74
N LEU A 73 -10.30 9.50 -1.89
CA LEU A 73 -10.01 10.12 -3.19
C LEU A 73 -8.70 9.62 -3.81
N GLN A 74 -7.96 8.72 -3.16
CA GLN A 74 -6.62 8.29 -3.59
C GLN A 74 -6.57 7.84 -5.05
N ASN A 75 -7.54 7.06 -5.48
CA ASN A 75 -7.55 6.50 -6.83
C ASN A 75 -7.99 7.51 -7.91
N PHE A 76 -8.65 8.59 -7.51
CA PHE A 76 -9.21 9.59 -8.44
C PHE A 76 -8.35 10.86 -8.54
N ALA A 77 -7.75 11.28 -7.43
CA ALA A 77 -7.02 12.54 -7.35
C ALA A 77 -5.75 12.41 -6.49
N PRO A 78 -4.75 11.58 -6.89
CA PRO A 78 -3.57 11.29 -6.08
C PRO A 78 -2.78 12.54 -5.68
N GLY A 79 -2.60 13.51 -6.59
CA GLY A 79 -1.88 14.75 -6.29
C GLY A 79 -2.58 15.63 -5.26
N TYR A 80 -3.91 15.66 -5.25
CA TYR A 80 -4.67 16.33 -4.20
C TYR A 80 -4.54 15.59 -2.85
N CYS A 81 -4.58 14.27 -2.89
CA CYS A 81 -4.42 13.45 -1.69
C CYS A 81 -3.03 13.62 -1.06
N ASP A 82 -1.98 13.77 -1.87
CA ASP A 82 -0.64 14.07 -1.35
C ASP A 82 -0.60 15.41 -0.58
N ARG A 83 -1.29 16.44 -1.07
CA ARG A 83 -1.43 17.72 -0.34
C ARG A 83 -2.18 17.56 0.99
N LEU A 84 -3.24 16.74 1.01
CA LEU A 84 -3.97 16.46 2.26
C LEU A 84 -3.07 15.74 3.26
N ARG A 85 -2.25 14.78 2.83
CA ARG A 85 -1.31 14.06 3.68
C ARG A 85 -0.21 14.95 4.25
N LEU A 86 0.29 15.90 3.46
CA LEU A 86 1.22 16.90 3.96
C LEU A 86 0.61 17.69 5.11
N LYS A 87 -0.68 18.10 4.99
CA LYS A 87 -1.40 18.78 6.08
C LYS A 87 -1.61 17.87 7.29
N VAL A 88 -1.95 16.60 7.09
CA VAL A 88 -2.06 15.59 8.17
C VAL A 88 -0.73 15.46 8.91
N SER A 89 0.37 15.28 8.18
CA SER A 89 1.71 15.17 8.75
C SER A 89 2.16 16.47 9.45
N GLN A 90 1.71 17.63 8.99
CA GLN A 90 1.96 18.91 9.64
C GLN A 90 1.21 19.03 10.98
N LEU A 91 -0.07 18.64 11.01
CA LEU A 91 -0.85 18.60 12.27
C LEU A 91 -0.19 17.69 13.31
N GLU A 92 0.31 16.52 12.90
CA GLU A 92 1.04 15.61 13.79
C GLU A 92 2.33 16.24 14.35
N ARG A 93 3.06 17.01 13.55
CA ARG A 93 4.28 17.69 13.98
C ARG A 93 4.02 18.87 14.90
N ASP A 94 3.02 19.67 14.57
CA ASP A 94 2.78 20.95 15.24
C ASP A 94 1.99 20.78 16.54
N HIS A 95 1.15 19.74 16.64
CA HIS A 95 0.23 19.53 17.75
C HIS A 95 0.36 18.16 18.43
N GLY A 96 1.21 17.28 17.93
CA GLY A 96 1.49 15.98 18.55
C GLY A 96 2.24 16.16 19.87
N GLN A 97 1.75 15.50 20.90
CA GLN A 97 2.41 15.44 22.21
C GLN A 97 3.27 14.18 22.28
N PRO A 98 4.49 14.26 22.84
CA PRO A 98 5.36 13.11 22.97
C PRO A 98 4.79 12.10 23.96
N LEU A 99 4.73 10.84 23.54
CA LEU A 99 4.29 9.70 24.32
C LEU A 99 5.37 8.63 24.25
N LEU A 100 5.94 8.25 25.41
CA LEU A 100 6.92 7.18 25.51
C LEU A 100 6.22 5.89 25.95
N ILE A 101 6.40 4.83 25.19
CA ILE A 101 5.84 3.51 25.50
C ILE A 101 6.98 2.52 25.68
N ARG A 102 7.04 1.90 26.86
CA ARG A 102 8.01 0.86 27.17
C ARG A 102 7.52 -0.49 26.63
N ALA A 103 8.39 -1.17 25.89
CA ALA A 103 8.17 -2.55 25.46
C ALA A 103 8.73 -3.50 26.54
N ARG A 104 7.87 -4.30 27.15
CA ARG A 104 8.30 -5.25 28.21
C ARG A 104 9.06 -6.46 27.66
N ARG A 105 8.70 -6.93 26.47
CA ARG A 105 9.27 -8.12 25.82
C ARG A 105 9.94 -7.76 24.50
N ALA A 106 9.17 -7.20 23.55
CA ALA A 106 9.64 -6.86 22.23
C ALA A 106 8.75 -5.78 21.59
N GLY A 107 9.27 -5.10 20.58
CA GLY A 107 8.53 -4.27 19.64
C GLY A 107 8.45 -4.97 18.28
N VAL A 108 7.31 -4.89 17.61
CA VAL A 108 7.11 -5.43 16.25
C VAL A 108 6.86 -4.27 15.29
N LEU A 109 7.67 -4.17 14.24
CA LEU A 109 7.51 -3.21 13.17
C LEU A 109 6.69 -3.84 12.03
N SER A 110 5.42 -3.48 11.91
CA SER A 110 4.50 -3.95 10.86
C SER A 110 3.90 -2.79 10.06
N THR A 111 4.73 -1.81 9.69
CA THR A 111 4.35 -0.51 9.13
C THR A 111 4.14 -0.53 7.61
N GLY A 112 4.13 -1.70 7.00
CA GLY A 112 4.02 -1.85 5.55
C GLY A 112 5.35 -1.58 4.81
N GLY A 113 5.26 -1.39 3.51
CA GLY A 113 6.41 -1.17 2.64
C GLY A 113 6.77 0.31 2.46
N PHE A 114 7.44 0.61 1.33
CA PHE A 114 7.96 1.96 1.07
C PHE A 114 7.59 2.53 -0.31
N ILE A 115 6.53 2.03 -0.94
CA ILE A 115 6.16 2.41 -2.32
C ILE A 115 5.89 3.92 -2.50
N PHE A 116 5.49 4.62 -1.43
CA PHE A 116 5.30 6.06 -1.45
C PHE A 116 6.58 6.86 -1.14
N ASN A 117 7.69 6.21 -0.78
CA ASN A 117 8.98 6.86 -0.59
C ASN A 117 9.77 6.86 -1.90
N ARG A 118 9.81 8.02 -2.56
CA ARG A 118 10.49 8.19 -3.86
C ARG A 118 11.99 7.89 -3.79
N GLY A 119 12.64 8.20 -2.66
CA GLY A 119 14.06 7.93 -2.44
C GLY A 119 14.31 6.43 -2.39
N LEU A 120 13.61 5.70 -1.52
CA LEU A 120 13.77 4.25 -1.39
C LEU A 120 13.42 3.51 -2.69
N ILE A 121 12.39 3.95 -3.44
CA ILE A 121 12.09 3.37 -4.75
C ILE A 121 13.20 3.64 -5.77
N ARG A 122 13.74 4.86 -5.81
CA ARG A 122 14.85 5.18 -6.71
C ARG A 122 16.08 4.32 -6.42
N ASP A 123 16.38 4.13 -5.13
CA ASP A 123 17.62 3.49 -4.69
C ASP A 123 17.53 1.95 -4.73
N HIS A 124 16.33 1.38 -4.53
CA HIS A 124 16.15 -0.07 -4.40
C HIS A 124 15.31 -0.73 -5.51
N ALA A 125 14.45 0.01 -6.21
CA ALA A 125 13.59 -0.50 -7.26
C ALA A 125 13.38 0.51 -8.41
N PRO A 126 14.47 0.97 -9.06
CA PRO A 126 14.41 2.04 -10.06
C PRO A 126 13.56 1.71 -11.29
N ASN A 127 13.46 0.42 -11.66
CA ASN A 127 12.61 -0.08 -12.73
C ASN A 127 11.11 0.16 -12.48
N LEU A 128 10.68 0.27 -11.21
CA LEU A 128 9.30 0.51 -10.82
C LEU A 128 8.96 1.98 -10.57
N ARG A 129 9.90 2.90 -10.77
CA ARG A 129 9.74 4.33 -10.46
C ARG A 129 8.56 4.99 -11.18
N ARG A 130 8.21 4.51 -12.39
CA ARG A 130 7.13 5.04 -13.23
C ARG A 130 5.80 4.34 -13.00
N ASN A 131 5.77 3.26 -12.22
CA ASN A 131 4.56 2.50 -11.98
C ASN A 131 3.56 3.29 -11.13
N LEU A 132 2.28 3.04 -11.35
CA LEU A 132 1.22 3.55 -10.49
C LEU A 132 1.37 2.95 -9.09
N LYS A 133 1.38 3.81 -8.09
CA LYS A 133 1.52 3.38 -6.70
C LYS A 133 0.17 2.89 -6.18
N VAL A 134 0.11 1.62 -5.80
CA VAL A 134 -1.08 0.97 -5.24
C VAL A 134 -0.76 0.50 -3.83
N GLY A 135 -1.53 0.96 -2.87
CA GLY A 135 -1.37 0.56 -1.46
C GLY A 135 -1.83 1.62 -0.48
N PRO A 136 -1.82 1.31 0.82
CA PRO A 136 -2.10 2.30 1.85
C PRO A 136 -1.03 3.38 1.87
N THR A 137 -1.46 4.59 2.09
CA THR A 137 -0.63 5.80 1.98
C THR A 137 0.45 5.91 3.05
N GLY A 138 0.33 5.13 4.12
CA GLY A 138 1.35 4.99 5.14
C GLY A 138 2.57 4.14 4.72
N CYS A 139 2.56 3.49 3.54
CA CYS A 139 3.69 2.70 3.04
C CYS A 139 4.83 3.61 2.55
N ALA A 140 5.36 4.44 3.44
CA ALA A 140 6.45 5.38 3.18
C ALA A 140 7.82 4.90 3.70
N GLY A 141 7.90 3.66 4.20
CA GLY A 141 9.15 3.09 4.71
C GLY A 141 9.53 3.55 6.11
N SER A 142 8.62 4.16 6.86
CA SER A 142 8.92 4.71 8.19
C SER A 142 9.44 3.66 9.17
N GLY A 143 8.83 2.46 9.21
CA GLY A 143 9.31 1.39 10.07
C GLY A 143 10.67 0.83 9.65
N LEU A 144 10.96 0.80 8.34
CA LEU A 144 12.28 0.44 7.82
C LEU A 144 13.33 1.41 8.34
N LEU A 145 13.08 2.73 8.19
CA LEU A 145 13.99 3.78 8.65
C LEU A 145 14.15 3.78 10.18
N LEU A 146 13.06 3.56 10.94
CA LEU A 146 13.10 3.39 12.39
C LEU A 146 13.97 2.19 12.79
N GLY A 147 13.82 1.05 12.13
CA GLY A 147 14.67 -0.12 12.40
C GLY A 147 16.14 0.17 12.11
N GLN A 148 16.43 0.76 10.95
CA GLN A 148 17.80 1.12 10.56
C GLN A 148 18.45 2.12 11.54
N SER A 149 17.68 3.05 12.10
CA SER A 149 18.20 4.03 13.07
C SER A 149 18.77 3.44 14.36
N VAL A 150 18.44 2.19 14.65
CA VAL A 150 18.93 1.42 15.80
C VAL A 150 19.79 0.21 15.38
N GLY A 151 20.30 0.22 14.16
CA GLY A 151 21.22 -0.81 13.67
C GLY A 151 20.54 -2.06 13.10
N ALA A 152 19.22 -2.07 12.90
CA ALA A 152 18.57 -3.21 12.29
C ALA A 152 19.00 -3.38 10.82
N ARG A 153 19.26 -4.62 10.43
CA ARG A 153 19.61 -4.97 9.06
C ARG A 153 18.38 -5.00 8.17
N SER A 154 18.51 -4.43 6.97
CA SER A 154 17.49 -4.48 5.93
C SER A 154 17.93 -5.41 4.82
N GLU A 155 17.03 -6.27 4.35
CA GLU A 155 17.32 -7.22 3.30
C GLU A 155 16.25 -7.18 2.19
N ARG A 156 16.66 -7.55 0.98
CA ARG A 156 15.77 -7.76 -0.18
C ARG A 156 14.92 -6.54 -0.54
N LEU A 157 15.44 -5.34 -0.35
CA LEU A 157 14.71 -4.09 -0.63
C LEU A 157 14.38 -3.91 -2.12
N SER A 158 15.09 -4.60 -3.02
CA SER A 158 14.77 -4.64 -4.45
C SER A 158 13.54 -5.48 -4.80
N ARG A 159 13.05 -6.33 -3.87
CA ARG A 159 11.88 -7.18 -4.11
C ARG A 159 10.58 -6.42 -3.86
N VAL A 160 10.26 -5.50 -4.74
CA VAL A 160 9.00 -4.75 -4.75
C VAL A 160 8.04 -5.43 -5.73
N SER A 161 6.82 -5.74 -5.28
CA SER A 161 5.82 -6.38 -6.14
C SER A 161 5.28 -5.42 -7.18
N ALA A 162 5.31 -5.83 -8.44
CA ALA A 162 4.64 -5.16 -9.54
C ALA A 162 3.39 -5.95 -9.93
N TRP A 163 2.26 -5.26 -10.05
CA TRP A 163 0.99 -5.89 -10.39
C TRP A 163 0.49 -5.38 -11.73
N ARG A 164 0.06 -6.29 -12.60
CA ARG A 164 -0.61 -5.97 -13.83
C ARG A 164 -1.87 -6.82 -13.96
N PHE A 165 -3.02 -6.18 -13.88
CA PHE A 165 -4.30 -6.82 -14.17
C PHE A 165 -4.63 -6.60 -15.65
N ILE A 166 -4.99 -7.68 -16.32
CA ILE A 166 -5.52 -7.62 -17.68
C ILE A 166 -7.05 -7.84 -17.73
N ASN A 167 -7.66 -8.12 -16.59
CA ASN A 167 -9.12 -8.22 -16.43
C ASN A 167 -9.60 -7.21 -15.37
N PRO A 168 -10.68 -6.46 -15.57
CA PRO A 168 -11.56 -6.45 -16.76
C PRO A 168 -10.92 -5.79 -18.00
N PRO A 169 -11.43 -6.10 -19.22
CA PRO A 169 -12.56 -7.01 -19.56
C PRO A 169 -12.23 -8.48 -19.31
N HIS A 170 -13.20 -9.26 -18.83
CA HIS A 170 -12.99 -10.67 -18.46
C HIS A 170 -12.63 -11.60 -19.64
N CYS A 171 -12.79 -11.14 -20.87
CA CYS A 171 -12.37 -11.90 -22.04
C CYS A 171 -10.89 -11.71 -22.40
N TRP A 172 -10.20 -10.72 -21.83
CA TRP A 172 -8.79 -10.45 -22.16
C TRP A 172 -7.84 -11.60 -21.80
N PRO A 173 -7.99 -12.32 -20.70
CA PRO A 173 -7.14 -13.48 -20.42
C PRO A 173 -7.24 -14.62 -21.44
N LYS A 174 -8.25 -14.62 -22.31
CA LYS A 174 -8.37 -15.56 -23.42
C LYS A 174 -7.50 -15.19 -24.64
N GLY A 175 -6.91 -14.02 -24.65
CA GLY A 175 -5.91 -13.60 -25.60
C GLY A 175 -4.53 -14.13 -25.26
N ILE A 176 -3.52 -13.61 -25.94
CA ILE A 176 -2.11 -14.00 -25.76
C ILE A 176 -1.31 -12.73 -25.47
N VAL A 177 -0.52 -12.74 -24.39
CA VAL A 177 0.42 -11.67 -24.07
C VAL A 177 1.81 -12.00 -24.59
N VAL A 178 2.33 -11.11 -25.45
CA VAL A 178 3.65 -11.28 -26.07
C VAL A 178 4.58 -10.11 -25.74
N ASN A 179 5.88 -10.37 -25.73
CA ASN A 179 6.92 -9.36 -25.60
C ASN A 179 7.23 -8.66 -26.94
N SER A 180 8.24 -7.77 -26.94
CA SER A 180 8.71 -7.06 -28.15
C SER A 180 9.17 -7.97 -29.28
N ASN A 181 9.57 -9.20 -28.98
CA ASN A 181 10.00 -10.20 -29.94
C ASN A 181 8.87 -11.11 -30.43
N GLY A 182 7.63 -10.83 -30.06
CA GLY A 182 6.46 -11.65 -30.38
C GLY A 182 6.38 -12.97 -29.60
N GLN A 183 7.18 -13.14 -28.56
CA GLN A 183 7.22 -14.37 -27.77
C GLN A 183 6.25 -14.25 -26.57
N ARG A 184 5.43 -15.28 -26.36
CA ARG A 184 4.60 -15.43 -25.16
C ARG A 184 5.50 -15.71 -23.97
N PHE A 185 5.35 -14.94 -22.88
CA PHE A 185 6.22 -15.05 -21.70
C PHE A 185 5.46 -15.30 -20.38
N CYS A 186 4.14 -15.36 -20.42
CA CYS A 186 3.33 -15.55 -19.22
C CYS A 186 2.09 -16.42 -19.49
N ASN A 187 1.41 -16.78 -18.42
CA ASN A 187 0.05 -17.31 -18.47
C ASN A 187 -0.93 -16.15 -18.13
N GLU A 188 -1.86 -15.85 -19.00
CA GLU A 188 -2.76 -14.70 -18.91
C GLU A 188 -3.83 -14.85 -17.83
N GLU A 189 -4.13 -16.09 -17.40
CA GLU A 189 -5.13 -16.37 -16.36
C GLU A 189 -4.56 -16.36 -14.93
N VAL A 190 -3.27 -15.99 -14.77
CA VAL A 190 -2.64 -15.95 -13.45
C VAL A 190 -2.98 -14.67 -12.69
N TYR A 191 -2.67 -14.69 -11.40
CA TYR A 191 -2.78 -13.55 -10.52
C TYR A 191 -1.89 -12.38 -10.98
N GLY A 192 -2.40 -11.17 -10.91
CA GLY A 192 -1.77 -9.97 -11.48
C GLY A 192 -0.32 -9.71 -11.09
N ALA A 193 0.13 -10.15 -9.90
CA ALA A 193 1.53 -10.05 -9.51
C ALA A 193 2.43 -10.99 -10.33
N THR A 194 1.94 -12.17 -10.70
CA THR A 194 2.67 -13.15 -11.52
C THR A 194 2.88 -12.66 -12.94
N LEU A 195 1.98 -11.84 -13.48
CA LEU A 195 2.16 -11.18 -14.77
C LEU A 195 3.00 -9.89 -14.64
N GLY A 196 2.73 -9.08 -13.62
CA GLY A 196 3.35 -7.77 -13.47
C GLY A 196 4.85 -7.83 -13.19
N GLN A 197 5.30 -8.81 -12.43
CA GLN A 197 6.72 -8.93 -12.09
C GLN A 197 7.60 -9.24 -13.33
N PRO A 198 7.38 -10.30 -14.12
CA PRO A 198 8.12 -10.54 -15.34
C PRO A 198 8.01 -9.39 -16.34
N LEU A 199 6.84 -8.75 -16.44
CA LEU A 199 6.66 -7.61 -17.30
C LEU A 199 7.62 -6.45 -16.97
N CYS A 200 7.80 -6.15 -15.68
CA CYS A 200 8.69 -5.07 -15.24
C CYS A 200 10.17 -5.47 -15.24
N ASP A 201 10.50 -6.68 -14.81
CA ASP A 201 11.88 -7.08 -14.59
C ASP A 201 12.54 -7.63 -15.86
N GLU A 202 11.78 -8.29 -16.74
CA GLU A 202 12.32 -9.00 -17.91
C GLU A 202 11.94 -8.36 -19.25
N GLN A 203 10.78 -7.67 -19.30
CA GLN A 203 10.22 -7.12 -20.56
C GLN A 203 10.25 -5.59 -20.61
N GLY A 204 11.00 -4.91 -19.75
CA GLY A 204 11.13 -3.45 -19.73
C GLY A 204 9.81 -2.70 -19.48
N GLY A 205 8.82 -3.36 -18.91
CA GLY A 205 7.49 -2.78 -18.59
C GLY A 205 6.53 -2.73 -19.79
N GLN A 206 6.85 -3.35 -20.93
CA GLN A 206 6.02 -3.32 -22.13
C GLN A 206 5.66 -4.73 -22.61
N ALA A 207 4.40 -4.90 -23.00
CA ALA A 207 3.91 -6.11 -23.66
C ALA A 207 2.67 -5.79 -24.51
N TRP A 208 2.34 -6.69 -25.40
CA TRP A 208 1.18 -6.57 -26.30
C TRP A 208 0.20 -7.69 -26.01
N LEU A 209 -1.07 -7.32 -25.85
CA LEU A 209 -2.18 -8.28 -25.76
C LEU A 209 -2.76 -8.49 -27.16
N VAL A 210 -2.60 -9.68 -27.70
CA VAL A 210 -3.12 -10.08 -29.01
C VAL A 210 -4.50 -10.71 -28.80
N LEU A 211 -5.50 -10.16 -29.48
CA LEU A 211 -6.90 -10.60 -29.44
C LEU A 211 -7.41 -10.86 -30.86
N ASP A 212 -8.21 -11.89 -31.04
CA ASP A 212 -8.97 -12.06 -32.27
C ASP A 212 -10.13 -11.03 -32.38
N ALA A 213 -10.76 -10.94 -33.54
CA ALA A 213 -11.85 -10.01 -33.80
C ALA A 213 -13.07 -10.25 -32.89
N ARG A 214 -13.35 -11.50 -32.52
CA ARG A 214 -14.46 -11.88 -31.65
C ARG A 214 -14.19 -11.41 -30.21
N LEU A 215 -13.02 -11.70 -29.66
CA LEU A 215 -12.61 -11.27 -28.33
C LEU A 215 -12.54 -9.75 -28.23
N ARG A 216 -12.05 -9.07 -29.29
CA ARG A 216 -12.04 -7.60 -29.34
C ARG A 216 -13.46 -7.01 -29.25
N LYS A 217 -14.42 -7.54 -30.03
CA LYS A 217 -15.82 -7.10 -29.94
C LYS A 217 -16.41 -7.36 -28.55
N GLN A 218 -16.12 -8.52 -27.98
CA GLN A 218 -16.57 -8.86 -26.64
C GLN A 218 -15.96 -7.93 -25.59
N ALA A 219 -14.67 -7.58 -25.68
CA ALA A 219 -14.00 -6.65 -24.80
C ALA A 219 -14.62 -5.26 -24.84
N ILE A 220 -14.88 -4.73 -26.04
CA ILE A 220 -15.55 -3.43 -26.22
C ILE A 220 -16.95 -3.44 -25.57
N ARG A 221 -17.73 -4.49 -25.79
CA ARG A 221 -19.06 -4.61 -25.15
C ARG A 221 -18.94 -4.67 -23.61
N GLN A 222 -18.02 -5.44 -23.10
CA GLN A 222 -17.77 -5.52 -21.65
C GLN A 222 -17.29 -4.18 -21.08
N ALA A 223 -16.43 -3.47 -21.80
CA ALA A 223 -15.96 -2.15 -21.40
C ALA A 223 -17.09 -1.11 -21.35
N LEU A 224 -17.98 -1.08 -22.35
CA LEU A 224 -19.05 -0.09 -22.46
C LEU A 224 -20.24 -0.40 -21.54
N PHE A 225 -20.61 -1.67 -21.41
CA PHE A 225 -21.85 -2.08 -20.74
C PHE A 225 -21.63 -2.91 -19.48
N GLY A 226 -20.41 -3.34 -19.19
CA GLY A 226 -20.10 -4.23 -18.09
C GLY A 226 -20.01 -3.57 -16.70
N GLY A 227 -20.12 -2.25 -16.61
CA GLY A 227 -20.10 -1.51 -15.32
C GLY A 227 -18.81 -1.63 -14.50
N TYR A 228 -17.76 -2.23 -15.06
CA TYR A 228 -16.55 -2.59 -14.31
C TYR A 228 -15.59 -1.43 -14.05
N TRP A 229 -15.72 -0.36 -14.79
CA TRP A 229 -14.78 0.77 -14.72
C TRP A 229 -14.86 1.59 -13.43
N TRP A 230 -16.01 1.56 -12.76
CA TRP A 230 -16.31 2.46 -11.64
C TRP A 230 -16.22 1.79 -10.26
N PHE A 231 -16.14 0.46 -10.19
CA PHE A 231 -16.30 -0.26 -8.92
C PHE A 231 -15.12 -1.13 -8.49
N GLN A 232 -14.05 -1.21 -9.25
CA GLN A 232 -12.90 -2.06 -8.92
C GLN A 232 -11.56 -1.30 -8.75
N SER A 233 -11.61 0.02 -8.75
CA SER A 233 -10.44 0.85 -8.42
C SER A 233 -10.49 1.33 -6.97
#